data_9e87ba6b1c62df8817fdb23014addbc6
#
_entry.id   9e87ba6b1c62df8817fdb23014addbc6
#
_cell.length_a   1.000
_cell.length_b   1.000
_cell.length_c   1.000
_cell.angle_alpha   90.00
_cell.angle_beta   90.00
_cell.angle_gamma   90.00
#
_symmetry.space_group_name_H-M   'P 1'
#
loop_
_entity.id
_entity.type
_entity.pdbx_description
1 polymer ?
#
loop_
_entity_poly.entity_id
_entity_poly.type
_entity_poly.pdbx_seq_one_letter_code
_entity_poly.pdbx_strand_id
1 'polypeptide(L)'
;MTFAKVLDDKGLDATTEDFGEMFKHAKYQLWHANLGARRALKRGVPATLSGTPKYNAHANDIDFQIESDFIGLMAPGLPQSANGIAWRAGRVMNYGDGIYGGMFVSGMYAAAFFEKDARRVVEAGLASIPAKSPYGLVIADVLAWSKQYPQDWKKVWHLIEDKWDKRDPCPDGALRPFNIDAKLNGAYIALGLLYGAGDFTRTLDVATRSGQDSDCNPSSAAGILGVMLGYKAIPEEWKGGIPALADRKFSYTDFSFHTIVASTDQRAIALVKKTGGRVEGDKLMVKTEEPKAPALEVWDDYGSPAERVGSADPRWQFQGRWKTDSKKQRGGPGDDHTRYTSEKGAEAAITFEGTGAIVTGPYLSNGGKLDAYLDGQLQGTRDVYSDETENKTGEAVWHAFGLKSGKHTVRLVVRGEPGPVSAGSAVGIEDVVVFR
;
A
#
# COMPACT_ATOMS: atom_id res chain seq x y z
N MET A 1 4.00 -9.16 -10.43
CA MET A 1 3.87 -10.26 -11.43
C MET A 1 2.44 -10.81 -11.52
N THR A 2 1.68 -10.96 -10.44
CA THR A 2 0.29 -11.45 -10.47
C THR A 2 -0.59 -10.64 -11.42
N PHE A 3 -0.60 -9.31 -11.31
CA PHE A 3 -1.41 -8.45 -12.18
C PHE A 3 -0.89 -8.40 -13.63
N ALA A 4 0.43 -8.51 -13.84
CA ALA A 4 0.97 -8.67 -15.17
C ALA A 4 0.43 -9.94 -15.86
N LYS A 5 0.35 -11.05 -15.12
CA LYS A 5 -0.25 -12.30 -15.59
C LYS A 5 -1.73 -12.15 -15.95
N VAL A 6 -2.50 -11.36 -15.18
CA VAL A 6 -3.90 -11.07 -15.53
C VAL A 6 -3.99 -10.38 -16.89
N LEU A 7 -3.11 -9.40 -17.17
CA LEU A 7 -3.09 -8.73 -18.48
C LEU A 7 -2.68 -9.67 -19.61
N ASP A 8 -1.80 -10.62 -19.36
CA ASP A 8 -1.44 -11.63 -20.38
C ASP A 8 -2.60 -12.58 -20.68
N ASP A 9 -3.37 -12.96 -19.65
CA ASP A 9 -4.46 -13.93 -19.78
C ASP A 9 -5.79 -13.30 -20.27
N LYS A 10 -6.08 -12.05 -19.86
CA LYS A 10 -7.36 -11.36 -20.08
C LYS A 10 -7.26 -10.18 -21.05
N GLY A 11 -6.04 -9.74 -21.36
CA GLY A 11 -5.78 -8.59 -22.21
C GLY A 11 -5.79 -7.26 -21.45
N LEU A 12 -5.49 -6.17 -22.18
CA LEU A 12 -5.32 -4.82 -21.64
C LEU A 12 -6.60 -4.22 -21.00
N ASP A 13 -7.77 -4.79 -21.31
CA ASP A 13 -9.07 -4.36 -20.79
C ASP A 13 -9.54 -5.18 -19.58
N ALA A 14 -8.65 -6.01 -19.00
CA ALA A 14 -8.95 -6.76 -17.79
C ALA A 14 -9.65 -5.88 -16.74
N THR A 15 -10.72 -6.39 -16.15
CA THR A 15 -11.56 -5.67 -15.19
C THR A 15 -10.97 -5.74 -13.78
N THR A 16 -11.48 -4.92 -12.85
CA THR A 16 -11.12 -5.02 -11.43
C THR A 16 -11.45 -6.39 -10.87
N GLU A 17 -12.54 -6.99 -11.32
CA GLU A 17 -12.95 -8.36 -10.95
C GLU A 17 -11.96 -9.42 -11.43
N ASP A 18 -11.40 -9.28 -12.64
CA ASP A 18 -10.36 -10.19 -13.16
C ASP A 18 -9.09 -10.14 -12.29
N PHE A 19 -8.66 -8.92 -11.91
CA PHE A 19 -7.54 -8.73 -11.00
C PHE A 19 -7.85 -9.31 -9.61
N GLY A 20 -9.04 -9.03 -9.08
CA GLY A 20 -9.47 -9.51 -7.77
C GLY A 20 -9.59 -11.02 -7.68
N GLU A 21 -10.10 -11.68 -8.71
CA GLU A 21 -10.23 -13.14 -8.74
C GLU A 21 -8.85 -13.82 -8.72
N MET A 22 -7.89 -13.33 -9.50
CA MET A 22 -6.51 -13.83 -9.46
C MET A 22 -5.88 -13.60 -8.09
N PHE A 23 -6.06 -12.40 -7.52
CA PHE A 23 -5.46 -12.00 -6.25
C PHE A 23 -6.04 -12.77 -5.06
N LYS A 24 -7.35 -13.04 -5.06
CA LYS A 24 -8.05 -13.86 -4.05
C LYS A 24 -7.41 -15.23 -3.86
N HIS A 25 -6.88 -15.83 -4.93
CA HIS A 25 -6.29 -17.15 -4.94
C HIS A 25 -4.76 -17.16 -4.83
N ALA A 26 -4.13 -16.00 -4.67
CA ALA A 26 -2.69 -15.89 -4.46
C ALA A 26 -2.24 -16.68 -3.22
N LYS A 27 -1.15 -17.47 -3.37
CA LYS A 27 -0.66 -18.41 -2.34
C LYS A 27 0.56 -17.89 -1.58
N TYR A 28 1.10 -16.74 -1.96
CA TYR A 28 2.22 -16.11 -1.28
C TYR A 28 1.75 -15.29 -0.08
N GLN A 29 2.70 -15.00 0.81
CA GLN A 29 2.44 -14.16 1.98
C GLN A 29 2.10 -12.72 1.55
N LEU A 30 1.17 -12.11 2.28
CA LEU A 30 0.71 -10.75 2.09
C LEU A 30 0.74 -9.97 3.41
N TRP A 31 0.86 -8.66 3.29
CA TRP A 31 0.82 -7.71 4.40
C TRP A 31 -0.16 -6.59 4.10
N HIS A 32 -0.48 -5.77 5.09
CA HIS A 32 -1.17 -4.48 4.96
C HIS A 32 -2.38 -4.51 4.02
N ALA A 33 -2.43 -3.61 3.04
CA ALA A 33 -3.56 -3.49 2.11
C ALA A 33 -3.80 -4.77 1.30
N ASN A 34 -2.74 -5.45 0.91
CA ASN A 34 -2.81 -6.72 0.19
C ASN A 34 -3.49 -7.82 1.01
N LEU A 35 -3.10 -7.99 2.27
CA LEU A 35 -3.71 -8.96 3.18
C LEU A 35 -5.17 -8.61 3.46
N GLY A 36 -5.46 -7.33 3.75
CA GLY A 36 -6.81 -6.83 3.97
C GLY A 36 -7.73 -7.09 2.79
N ALA A 37 -7.25 -6.83 1.57
CA ALA A 37 -7.98 -7.06 0.32
C ALA A 37 -8.27 -8.55 0.08
N ARG A 38 -7.26 -9.43 0.17
CA ARG A 38 -7.46 -10.88 0.00
C ARG A 38 -8.48 -11.42 1.00
N ARG A 39 -8.43 -10.97 2.25
CA ARG A 39 -9.40 -11.35 3.28
C ARG A 39 -10.81 -10.84 2.96
N ALA A 40 -10.95 -9.61 2.44
CA ALA A 40 -12.23 -9.06 2.00
C ALA A 40 -12.81 -9.87 0.83
N LEU A 41 -11.99 -10.15 -0.20
CA LEU A 41 -12.37 -10.96 -1.36
C LEU A 41 -12.81 -12.38 -0.98
N LYS A 42 -12.09 -13.04 -0.07
CA LYS A 42 -12.44 -14.37 0.44
C LYS A 42 -13.78 -14.38 1.21
N ARG A 43 -14.18 -13.25 1.81
CA ARG A 43 -15.50 -13.07 2.44
C ARG A 43 -16.60 -12.70 1.45
N GLY A 44 -16.31 -12.65 0.15
CA GLY A 44 -17.29 -12.34 -0.89
C GLY A 44 -17.51 -10.84 -1.14
N VAL A 45 -16.64 -9.97 -0.64
CA VAL A 45 -16.67 -8.55 -0.98
C VAL A 45 -16.26 -8.40 -2.46
N PRO A 46 -17.00 -7.65 -3.29
CA PRO A 46 -16.61 -7.38 -4.67
C PRO A 46 -15.23 -6.72 -4.77
N ALA A 47 -14.46 -7.05 -5.81
CA ALA A 47 -13.11 -6.50 -5.99
C ALA A 47 -13.10 -4.97 -6.12
N THR A 48 -14.16 -4.38 -6.68
CA THR A 48 -14.35 -2.93 -6.75
C THR A 48 -14.52 -2.23 -5.39
N LEU A 49 -14.77 -2.99 -4.33
CA LEU A 49 -14.98 -2.49 -2.97
C LEU A 49 -13.94 -2.99 -1.97
N SER A 50 -13.21 -4.06 -2.30
CA SER A 50 -12.30 -4.74 -1.34
C SER A 50 -11.17 -3.83 -0.84
N GLY A 51 -10.71 -2.87 -1.63
CA GLY A 51 -9.70 -1.87 -1.25
C GLY A 51 -10.26 -0.64 -0.54
N THR A 52 -11.57 -0.49 -0.40
CA THR A 52 -12.16 0.71 0.23
C THR A 52 -12.01 0.68 1.75
N PRO A 53 -11.97 1.85 2.43
CA PRO A 53 -11.83 1.94 3.90
C PRO A 53 -12.88 1.15 4.69
N LYS A 54 -14.05 0.94 4.13
CA LYS A 54 -15.10 0.14 4.74
C LYS A 54 -14.68 -1.32 4.96
N TYR A 55 -13.90 -1.88 4.04
CA TYR A 55 -13.54 -3.31 4.05
C TYR A 55 -12.06 -3.55 4.29
N ASN A 56 -11.23 -2.54 4.13
CA ASN A 56 -9.79 -2.60 4.28
C ASN A 56 -9.26 -1.39 5.05
N ALA A 57 -8.88 -1.59 6.31
CA ALA A 57 -8.33 -0.53 7.15
C ALA A 57 -6.93 -0.07 6.72
N HIS A 58 -6.28 -0.81 5.82
CA HIS A 58 -4.97 -0.53 5.24
C HIS A 58 -5.06 0.14 3.85
N ALA A 59 -6.24 0.64 3.46
CA ALA A 59 -6.51 1.11 2.10
C ALA A 59 -5.57 2.24 1.60
N ASN A 60 -4.87 2.94 2.50
CA ASN A 60 -3.94 4.03 2.18
C ASN A 60 -2.46 3.61 2.17
N ASP A 61 -2.17 2.33 2.45
CA ASP A 61 -0.81 1.81 2.51
C ASP A 61 -0.18 1.68 1.11
N ILE A 62 1.14 1.51 1.07
CA ILE A 62 1.95 1.59 -0.16
C ILE A 62 1.76 0.42 -1.12
N ASP A 63 0.99 -0.62 -0.79
CA ASP A 63 1.00 -1.89 -1.50
C ASP A 63 0.86 -1.74 -3.02
N PHE A 64 -0.14 -1.01 -3.49
CA PHE A 64 -0.28 -0.81 -4.93
C PHE A 64 0.80 0.12 -5.52
N GLN A 65 1.35 1.04 -4.74
CA GLN A 65 2.46 1.89 -5.18
C GLN A 65 3.67 1.06 -5.59
N ILE A 66 4.05 0.08 -4.77
CA ILE A 66 5.20 -0.79 -5.01
C ILE A 66 4.93 -1.90 -6.04
N GLU A 67 3.67 -2.11 -6.42
CA GLU A 67 3.25 -3.12 -7.39
C GLU A 67 2.98 -2.56 -8.79
N SER A 68 2.99 -1.23 -8.96
CA SER A 68 2.56 -0.56 -10.18
C SER A 68 3.64 -0.36 -11.25
N ASP A 69 4.89 -0.62 -10.95
CA ASP A 69 6.04 -0.42 -11.85
C ASP A 69 5.81 -1.05 -13.23
N PHE A 70 5.27 -2.28 -13.26
CA PHE A 70 5.01 -2.99 -14.51
C PHE A 70 4.04 -2.24 -15.43
N ILE A 71 3.11 -1.45 -14.88
CA ILE A 71 2.14 -0.66 -15.65
C ILE A 71 2.85 0.47 -16.39
N GLY A 72 3.71 1.21 -15.68
CA GLY A 72 4.51 2.28 -16.29
C GLY A 72 5.52 1.76 -17.30
N LEU A 73 6.18 0.62 -17.00
CA LEU A 73 7.14 -0.03 -17.89
C LEU A 73 6.51 -0.48 -19.23
N MET A 74 5.24 -0.87 -19.25
CA MET A 74 4.54 -1.24 -20.49
C MET A 74 3.82 -0.07 -21.18
N ALA A 75 3.91 1.15 -20.64
CA ALA A 75 3.18 2.33 -21.11
C ALA A 75 4.10 3.50 -21.51
N PRO A 76 5.11 3.31 -22.41
CA PRO A 76 6.05 4.36 -22.77
C PRO A 76 5.34 5.58 -23.36
N GLY A 77 5.41 6.74 -22.67
CA GLY A 77 4.76 7.98 -23.09
C GLY A 77 3.23 7.96 -23.04
N LEU A 78 2.62 6.98 -22.35
CA LEU A 78 1.17 6.76 -22.29
C LEU A 78 0.64 6.83 -20.84
N PRO A 79 0.81 7.96 -20.12
CA PRO A 79 0.45 8.06 -18.71
C PRO A 79 -1.06 7.93 -18.45
N GLN A 80 -1.92 8.36 -19.39
CA GLN A 80 -3.37 8.23 -19.23
C GLN A 80 -3.82 6.78 -19.38
N SER A 81 -3.26 6.05 -20.34
CA SER A 81 -3.50 4.61 -20.52
C SER A 81 -2.99 3.82 -19.31
N ALA A 82 -1.81 4.18 -18.77
CA ALA A 82 -1.29 3.62 -17.52
C ALA A 82 -2.27 3.85 -16.36
N ASN A 83 -2.78 5.07 -16.17
CA ASN A 83 -3.77 5.40 -15.16
C ASN A 83 -5.04 4.56 -15.26
N GLY A 84 -5.52 4.29 -16.47
CA GLY A 84 -6.70 3.45 -16.68
C GLY A 84 -6.51 2.01 -16.20
N ILE A 85 -5.31 1.44 -16.37
CA ILE A 85 -4.95 0.11 -15.85
C ILE A 85 -4.72 0.18 -14.34
N ALA A 86 -3.96 1.19 -13.87
CA ALA A 86 -3.66 1.40 -12.46
C ALA A 86 -4.93 1.56 -11.62
N TRP A 87 -5.93 2.30 -12.12
CA TRP A 87 -7.22 2.44 -11.45
C TRP A 87 -7.92 1.10 -11.22
N ARG A 88 -7.97 0.24 -12.24
CA ARG A 88 -8.62 -1.06 -12.14
C ARG A 88 -7.85 -2.03 -11.22
N ALA A 89 -6.54 -2.08 -11.35
CA ALA A 89 -5.70 -2.96 -10.56
C ALA A 89 -5.62 -2.52 -9.08
N GLY A 90 -5.35 -1.23 -8.84
CA GLY A 90 -5.17 -0.69 -7.49
C GLY A 90 -6.44 -0.73 -6.64
N ARG A 91 -7.61 -0.66 -7.28
CA ARG A 91 -8.91 -0.73 -6.60
C ARG A 91 -9.13 -2.05 -5.84
N VAL A 92 -8.43 -3.10 -6.21
CA VAL A 92 -8.50 -4.39 -5.51
C VAL A 92 -8.03 -4.28 -4.06
N MET A 93 -6.95 -3.52 -3.79
CA MET A 93 -6.34 -3.46 -2.45
C MET A 93 -6.33 -2.08 -1.81
N ASN A 94 -6.39 -1.00 -2.60
CA ASN A 94 -6.22 0.36 -2.10
C ASN A 94 -7.40 1.28 -2.45
N TYR A 95 -7.37 2.48 -1.85
CA TYR A 95 -8.30 3.57 -2.07
C TYR A 95 -7.56 4.91 -1.97
N GLY A 96 -8.03 5.95 -2.67
CA GLY A 96 -7.46 7.29 -2.56
C GLY A 96 -5.95 7.32 -2.78
N ASP A 97 -5.21 7.81 -1.80
CA ASP A 97 -3.76 7.98 -1.87
C ASP A 97 -3.01 6.67 -2.13
N GLY A 98 -3.51 5.51 -1.66
CA GLY A 98 -2.92 4.22 -1.97
C GLY A 98 -2.97 3.89 -3.48
N ILE A 99 -4.06 4.25 -4.18
CA ILE A 99 -4.14 4.13 -5.65
C ILE A 99 -3.29 5.20 -6.33
N TYR A 100 -3.31 6.43 -5.81
CA TYR A 100 -2.55 7.54 -6.38
C TYR A 100 -1.05 7.29 -6.31
N GLY A 101 -0.57 6.60 -5.28
CA GLY A 101 0.82 6.15 -5.22
C GLY A 101 1.23 5.30 -6.43
N GLY A 102 0.41 4.33 -6.79
CA GLY A 102 0.64 3.51 -7.98
C GLY A 102 0.54 4.30 -9.28
N MET A 103 -0.40 5.25 -9.38
CA MET A 103 -0.50 6.13 -10.55
C MET A 103 0.68 7.10 -10.67
N PHE A 104 1.16 7.64 -9.54
CA PHE A 104 2.34 8.50 -9.49
C PHE A 104 3.59 7.75 -9.99
N VAL A 105 3.82 6.55 -9.47
CA VAL A 105 4.98 5.73 -9.87
C VAL A 105 4.85 5.31 -11.34
N SER A 106 3.73 4.77 -11.77
CA SER A 106 3.53 4.38 -13.17
C SER A 106 3.59 5.56 -14.14
N GLY A 107 3.09 6.74 -13.73
CA GLY A 107 3.20 7.98 -14.50
C GLY A 107 4.65 8.45 -14.67
N MET A 108 5.47 8.35 -13.61
CA MET A 108 6.92 8.62 -13.69
C MET A 108 7.63 7.66 -14.65
N TYR A 109 7.36 6.36 -14.56
CA TYR A 109 7.90 5.38 -15.50
C TYR A 109 7.51 5.68 -16.94
N ALA A 110 6.23 5.99 -17.21
CA ALA A 110 5.77 6.32 -18.55
C ALA A 110 6.49 7.55 -19.14
N ALA A 111 6.74 8.57 -18.32
CA ALA A 111 7.49 9.77 -18.73
C ALA A 111 8.99 9.50 -18.92
N ALA A 112 9.59 8.64 -18.11
CA ALA A 112 11.04 8.36 -18.08
C ALA A 112 11.59 7.80 -19.41
N PHE A 113 10.75 7.23 -20.27
CA PHE A 113 11.17 6.80 -21.61
C PHE A 113 11.59 7.97 -22.50
N PHE A 114 11.03 9.16 -22.31
CA PHE A 114 11.23 10.33 -23.17
C PHE A 114 11.87 11.51 -22.45
N GLU A 115 11.76 11.55 -21.11
CA GLU A 115 12.27 12.64 -20.29
C GLU A 115 13.59 12.23 -19.60
N LYS A 116 14.57 13.15 -19.58
CA LYS A 116 15.88 12.93 -18.97
C LYS A 116 16.14 13.81 -17.74
N ASP A 117 15.24 14.73 -17.44
CA ASP A 117 15.28 15.55 -16.23
C ASP A 117 14.42 14.87 -15.15
N ALA A 118 15.05 14.44 -14.05
CA ALA A 118 14.37 13.78 -12.94
C ALA A 118 13.23 14.64 -12.35
N ARG A 119 13.38 15.97 -12.32
CA ARG A 119 12.32 16.86 -11.86
C ARG A 119 11.10 16.80 -12.74
N ARG A 120 11.28 16.83 -14.05
CA ARG A 120 10.17 16.73 -15.01
C ARG A 120 9.50 15.37 -14.96
N VAL A 121 10.27 14.30 -14.69
CA VAL A 121 9.70 12.97 -14.45
C VAL A 121 8.80 12.96 -13.22
N VAL A 122 9.25 13.56 -12.10
CA VAL A 122 8.42 13.70 -10.87
C VAL A 122 7.19 14.59 -11.12
N GLU A 123 7.34 15.69 -11.86
CA GLU A 123 6.23 16.59 -12.25
C GLU A 123 5.20 15.85 -13.13
N ALA A 124 5.64 14.97 -14.04
CA ALA A 124 4.74 14.13 -14.86
C ALA A 124 3.96 13.12 -14.00
N GLY A 125 4.63 12.48 -13.03
CA GLY A 125 3.96 11.64 -12.04
C GLY A 125 2.90 12.41 -11.25
N LEU A 126 3.24 13.61 -10.75
CA LEU A 126 2.30 14.48 -10.04
C LEU A 126 1.10 14.88 -10.93
N ALA A 127 1.30 15.15 -12.21
CA ALA A 127 0.22 15.48 -13.15
C ALA A 127 -0.72 14.28 -13.41
N SER A 128 -0.31 13.07 -13.11
CA SER A 128 -1.10 11.84 -13.27
C SER A 128 -2.09 11.60 -12.12
N ILE A 129 -2.01 12.36 -11.03
CA ILE A 129 -2.82 12.21 -9.82
C ILE A 129 -3.55 13.51 -9.45
N PRO A 130 -4.64 13.46 -8.65
CA PRO A 130 -5.33 14.66 -8.21
C PRO A 130 -4.43 15.58 -7.38
N ALA A 131 -4.17 16.80 -7.86
CA ALA A 131 -3.27 17.76 -7.19
C ALA A 131 -3.72 18.18 -5.78
N LYS A 132 -5.00 17.97 -5.44
CA LYS A 132 -5.56 18.27 -4.11
C LYS A 132 -5.65 17.06 -3.19
N SER A 133 -5.23 15.87 -3.65
CA SER A 133 -5.09 14.73 -2.75
C SER A 133 -3.96 14.98 -1.76
N PRO A 134 -3.99 14.40 -0.54
CA PRO A 134 -2.86 14.46 0.38
C PRO A 134 -1.55 14.03 -0.28
N TYR A 135 -1.59 12.97 -1.08
CA TYR A 135 -0.43 12.53 -1.87
C TYR A 135 0.09 13.61 -2.83
N GLY A 136 -0.79 14.24 -3.60
CA GLY A 136 -0.42 15.32 -4.52
C GLY A 136 0.18 16.53 -3.78
N LEU A 137 -0.35 16.87 -2.62
CA LEU A 137 0.16 17.95 -1.78
C LEU A 137 1.56 17.65 -1.22
N VAL A 138 1.82 16.42 -0.77
CA VAL A 138 3.17 16.00 -0.32
C VAL A 138 4.18 16.14 -1.45
N ILE A 139 3.89 15.65 -2.65
CA ILE A 139 4.82 15.74 -3.79
C ILE A 139 5.04 17.19 -4.22
N ALA A 140 4.01 18.03 -4.19
CA ALA A 140 4.15 19.47 -4.45
C ALA A 140 5.08 20.16 -3.43
N ASP A 141 4.97 19.81 -2.14
CA ASP A 141 5.88 20.27 -1.08
C ASP A 141 7.33 19.82 -1.36
N VAL A 142 7.55 18.55 -1.71
CA VAL A 142 8.90 18.02 -2.04
C VAL A 142 9.51 18.79 -3.21
N LEU A 143 8.73 19.03 -4.28
CA LEU A 143 9.18 19.82 -5.43
C LEU A 143 9.51 21.26 -5.05
N ALA A 144 8.71 21.89 -4.19
CA ALA A 144 8.96 23.26 -3.72
C ALA A 144 10.19 23.34 -2.82
N TRP A 145 10.29 22.47 -1.82
CA TRP A 145 11.41 22.46 -0.86
C TRP A 145 12.72 22.06 -1.51
N SER A 146 12.72 21.15 -2.48
CA SER A 146 13.94 20.79 -3.22
C SER A 146 14.50 21.94 -4.08
N LYS A 147 13.65 22.89 -4.52
CA LYS A 147 14.11 24.16 -5.13
C LYS A 147 14.75 25.09 -4.10
N GLN A 148 14.17 25.13 -2.90
CA GLN A 148 14.65 25.99 -1.82
C GLN A 148 15.96 25.48 -1.20
N TYR A 149 16.13 24.14 -1.12
CA TYR A 149 17.29 23.47 -0.51
C TYR A 149 17.96 22.50 -1.49
N PRO A 150 18.53 22.98 -2.63
CA PRO A 150 18.95 22.11 -3.73
C PRO A 150 20.12 21.17 -3.41
N GLN A 151 20.86 21.42 -2.31
CA GLN A 151 22.00 20.61 -1.88
C GLN A 151 21.77 19.89 -0.55
N ASP A 152 20.63 20.09 0.10
CA ASP A 152 20.34 19.55 1.44
C ASP A 152 19.05 18.72 1.46
N TRP A 153 19.18 17.46 1.01
CA TRP A 153 18.05 16.54 1.03
C TRP A 153 17.58 16.21 2.45
N LYS A 154 18.49 16.24 3.44
CA LYS A 154 18.14 15.96 4.85
C LYS A 154 17.23 17.04 5.40
N LYS A 155 17.46 18.30 5.05
CA LYS A 155 16.56 19.39 5.43
C LYS A 155 15.17 19.19 4.85
N VAL A 156 15.07 18.78 3.58
CA VAL A 156 13.77 18.50 2.94
C VAL A 156 13.11 17.28 3.57
N TRP A 157 13.88 16.22 3.88
CA TRP A 157 13.40 15.07 4.61
C TRP A 157 12.77 15.45 5.96
N HIS A 158 13.45 16.28 6.77
CA HIS A 158 12.88 16.78 8.03
C HIS A 158 11.59 17.57 7.84
N LEU A 159 11.47 18.38 6.78
CA LEU A 159 10.24 19.11 6.49
C LEU A 159 9.07 18.17 6.10
N ILE A 160 9.38 17.07 5.42
CA ILE A 160 8.41 16.03 5.07
C ILE A 160 7.92 15.34 6.35
N GLU A 161 8.84 14.85 7.19
CA GLU A 161 8.54 14.17 8.45
C GLU A 161 7.69 15.07 9.37
N ASP A 162 8.13 16.31 9.61
CA ASP A 162 7.46 17.24 10.51
C ASP A 162 6.01 17.53 10.10
N LYS A 163 5.75 17.59 8.79
CA LYS A 163 4.43 17.94 8.27
C LYS A 163 3.51 16.75 8.05
N TRP A 164 4.05 15.59 7.62
CA TRP A 164 3.25 14.54 7.02
C TRP A 164 3.28 13.20 7.76
N ASP A 165 4.32 12.89 8.54
CA ASP A 165 4.48 11.60 9.21
C ASP A 165 3.28 11.22 10.11
N LYS A 166 2.77 12.17 10.88
CA LYS A 166 1.69 11.95 11.86
C LYS A 166 0.29 11.71 11.28
N ARG A 167 0.16 11.64 9.96
CA ARG A 167 -1.12 11.50 9.26
C ARG A 167 -1.36 10.11 8.67
N ASP A 168 -0.54 9.15 9.04
CA ASP A 168 -0.71 7.77 8.62
C ASP A 168 -1.95 7.14 9.27
N PRO A 169 -2.97 6.72 8.50
CA PRO A 169 -4.14 6.04 9.02
C PRO A 169 -3.96 4.53 9.20
N CYS A 170 -2.81 3.96 8.79
CA CYS A 170 -2.53 2.53 8.85
C CYS A 170 -2.70 2.00 10.28
N PRO A 171 -3.39 0.87 10.48
CA PRO A 171 -3.60 0.29 11.82
C PRO A 171 -2.31 0.08 12.60
N ASP A 172 -1.25 -0.33 11.92
CA ASP A 172 0.04 -0.59 12.52
C ASP A 172 0.86 0.69 12.73
N GLY A 173 0.87 1.60 11.76
CA GLY A 173 1.70 2.81 11.72
C GLY A 173 1.11 4.03 12.41
N ALA A 174 -0.21 4.10 12.56
CA ALA A 174 -0.88 5.30 13.10
C ALA A 174 -0.30 5.77 14.44
N LEU A 175 0.23 7.00 14.48
CA LEU A 175 0.87 7.62 15.63
C LEU A 175 2.12 6.87 16.16
N ARG A 176 2.75 6.04 15.34
CA ARG A 176 3.98 5.31 15.65
C ARG A 176 5.12 5.74 14.71
N PRO A 177 6.40 5.46 15.06
CA PRO A 177 7.55 5.83 14.23
C PRO A 177 7.59 5.14 12.87
N PHE A 178 7.12 3.89 12.76
CA PHE A 178 7.01 3.19 11.49
C PHE A 178 5.79 3.64 10.73
N ASN A 179 5.96 4.00 9.45
CA ASN A 179 4.92 4.54 8.60
C ASN A 179 4.96 3.89 7.22
N ILE A 180 3.89 3.19 6.88
CA ILE A 180 3.74 2.49 5.60
C ILE A 180 2.78 3.22 4.65
N ASP A 181 2.37 4.43 4.97
CA ASP A 181 1.49 5.26 4.18
C ASP A 181 2.10 5.57 2.80
N ALA A 182 1.30 5.43 1.75
CA ALA A 182 1.73 5.61 0.37
C ALA A 182 2.35 7.00 0.10
N LYS A 183 1.74 8.07 0.62
CA LYS A 183 2.17 9.45 0.32
C LYS A 183 3.57 9.78 0.87
N LEU A 184 3.87 9.34 2.10
CA LEU A 184 5.18 9.58 2.70
C LEU A 184 6.28 8.81 1.94
N ASN A 185 6.01 7.54 1.66
CA ASN A 185 6.93 6.69 0.92
C ASN A 185 7.12 7.17 -0.53
N GLY A 186 6.06 7.67 -1.18
CA GLY A 186 6.14 8.32 -2.49
C GLY A 186 6.98 9.58 -2.49
N ALA A 187 6.95 10.36 -1.41
CA ALA A 187 7.83 11.52 -1.23
C ALA A 187 9.31 11.10 -1.21
N TYR A 188 9.64 9.94 -0.62
CA TYR A 188 11.02 9.43 -0.58
C TYR A 188 11.51 8.90 -1.92
N ILE A 189 10.63 8.33 -2.74
CA ILE A 189 10.94 8.02 -4.14
C ILE A 189 11.30 9.31 -4.89
N ALA A 190 10.49 10.35 -4.77
CA ALA A 190 10.74 11.65 -5.40
C ALA A 190 12.03 12.29 -4.87
N LEU A 191 12.30 12.22 -3.57
CA LEU A 191 13.51 12.73 -2.94
C LEU A 191 14.75 12.04 -3.50
N GLY A 192 14.72 10.71 -3.63
CA GLY A 192 15.80 9.92 -4.24
C GLY A 192 16.11 10.36 -5.66
N LEU A 193 15.10 10.52 -6.51
CA LEU A 193 15.25 10.97 -7.89
C LEU A 193 15.82 12.39 -7.99
N LEU A 194 15.26 13.33 -7.22
CA LEU A 194 15.64 14.75 -7.26
C LEU A 194 17.07 14.99 -6.78
N TYR A 195 17.48 14.33 -5.70
CA TYR A 195 18.81 14.53 -5.11
C TYR A 195 19.85 13.51 -5.59
N GLY A 196 19.41 12.43 -6.23
CA GLY A 196 20.29 11.52 -6.97
C GLY A 196 20.95 12.18 -8.17
N ALA A 197 20.29 13.19 -8.78
CA ALA A 197 20.80 13.98 -9.89
C ALA A 197 21.30 13.14 -11.08
N GLY A 198 20.63 12.02 -11.36
CA GLY A 198 21.00 11.10 -12.43
C GLY A 198 22.09 10.08 -12.08
N ASP A 199 22.69 10.16 -10.90
CA ASP A 199 23.60 9.14 -10.37
C ASP A 199 22.82 8.00 -9.72
N PHE A 200 23.06 6.76 -10.18
CA PHE A 200 22.32 5.59 -9.77
C PHE A 200 22.52 5.24 -8.29
N THR A 201 23.79 5.22 -7.85
CA THR A 201 24.18 4.89 -6.47
C THR A 201 23.66 5.94 -5.49
N ARG A 202 23.77 7.23 -5.85
CA ARG A 202 23.27 8.32 -5.01
C ARG A 202 21.73 8.33 -4.93
N THR A 203 21.03 7.99 -6.01
CA THR A 203 19.57 7.84 -6.00
C THR A 203 19.14 6.77 -5.02
N LEU A 204 19.78 5.59 -5.06
CA LEU A 204 19.58 4.51 -4.10
C LEU A 204 19.89 4.95 -2.66
N ASP A 205 21.05 5.59 -2.43
CA ASP A 205 21.48 6.03 -1.09
C ASP A 205 20.47 7.00 -0.45
N VAL A 206 20.04 8.02 -1.18
CA VAL A 206 19.06 8.99 -0.67
C VAL A 206 17.70 8.33 -0.40
N ALA A 207 17.17 7.54 -1.32
CA ALA A 207 15.88 6.89 -1.15
C ALA A 207 15.89 5.89 0.02
N THR A 208 16.95 5.08 0.17
CA THR A 208 17.11 4.12 1.28
C THR A 208 17.21 4.83 2.63
N ARG A 209 18.05 5.89 2.71
CA ARG A 209 18.28 6.63 3.96
C ARG A 209 17.12 7.52 4.38
N SER A 210 16.17 7.74 3.49
CA SER A 210 14.92 8.44 3.84
C SER A 210 14.08 7.64 4.83
N GLY A 211 14.30 6.32 4.95
CA GLY A 211 13.65 5.51 5.96
C GLY A 211 12.32 4.91 5.49
N GLN A 212 11.51 4.52 6.47
CA GLN A 212 10.24 3.82 6.29
C GLN A 212 10.42 2.56 5.43
N ASP A 213 9.84 2.45 4.27
CA ASP A 213 10.04 1.31 3.35
C ASP A 213 11.37 1.46 2.58
N SER A 214 12.47 1.13 3.25
CA SER A 214 13.84 1.35 2.79
C SER A 214 14.34 0.38 1.72
N ASP A 215 13.53 -0.56 1.25
CA ASP A 215 13.81 -1.47 0.14
C ASP A 215 12.93 -1.17 -1.08
N CYS A 216 11.65 -0.90 -0.91
CA CYS A 216 10.77 -0.61 -2.03
C CYS A 216 10.96 0.82 -2.58
N ASN A 217 11.13 1.83 -1.71
CA ASN A 217 11.35 3.20 -2.16
C ASN A 217 12.57 3.35 -3.08
N PRO A 218 13.77 2.85 -2.72
CA PRO A 218 14.92 2.87 -3.63
C PRO A 218 14.72 1.98 -4.86
N SER A 219 14.00 0.86 -4.76
CA SER A 219 13.68 0.00 -5.89
C SER A 219 12.91 0.75 -6.97
N SER A 220 11.83 1.45 -6.62
CA SER A 220 11.05 2.27 -7.56
C SER A 220 11.86 3.45 -8.10
N ALA A 221 12.59 4.17 -7.24
CA ALA A 221 13.43 5.30 -7.67
C ALA A 221 14.52 4.87 -8.67
N ALA A 222 15.24 3.78 -8.38
CA ALA A 222 16.27 3.26 -9.26
C ALA A 222 15.68 2.64 -10.55
N GLY A 223 14.51 2.02 -10.47
CA GLY A 223 13.81 1.51 -11.63
C GLY A 223 13.42 2.62 -12.62
N ILE A 224 12.86 3.73 -12.12
CA ILE A 224 12.53 4.92 -12.93
C ILE A 224 13.80 5.53 -13.53
N LEU A 225 14.87 5.72 -12.72
CA LEU A 225 16.14 6.21 -13.23
C LEU A 225 16.75 5.26 -14.27
N GLY A 226 16.60 3.95 -14.06
CA GLY A 226 17.04 2.92 -15.01
C GLY A 226 16.39 3.07 -16.39
N VAL A 227 15.09 3.42 -16.45
CA VAL A 227 14.40 3.74 -17.71
C VAL A 227 14.96 5.03 -18.32
N MET A 228 15.18 6.07 -17.52
CA MET A 228 15.79 7.33 -18.01
C MET A 228 17.18 7.10 -18.64
N LEU A 229 17.99 6.27 -18.02
CA LEU A 229 19.37 5.98 -18.48
C LEU A 229 19.39 4.97 -19.63
N GLY A 230 18.49 3.99 -19.61
CA GLY A 230 18.53 2.78 -20.41
C GLY A 230 19.47 1.72 -19.82
N TYR A 231 19.13 0.45 -20.03
CA TYR A 231 19.80 -0.71 -19.41
C TYR A 231 21.34 -0.70 -19.54
N LYS A 232 21.86 -0.28 -20.70
CA LYS A 232 23.33 -0.26 -20.96
C LYS A 232 24.07 0.71 -20.05
N ALA A 233 23.45 1.82 -19.67
CA ALA A 233 24.05 2.87 -18.84
C ALA A 233 23.88 2.63 -17.33
N ILE A 234 23.10 1.64 -16.90
CA ILE A 234 23.06 1.24 -15.49
C ILE A 234 24.42 0.70 -15.10
N PRO A 235 25.05 1.17 -13.98
CA PRO A 235 26.35 0.69 -13.55
C PRO A 235 26.38 -0.83 -13.33
N GLU A 236 27.49 -1.48 -13.67
CA GLU A 236 27.63 -2.93 -13.66
C GLU A 236 27.45 -3.52 -12.25
N GLU A 237 27.87 -2.82 -11.22
CA GLU A 237 27.69 -3.22 -9.82
C GLU A 237 26.23 -3.46 -9.45
N TRP A 238 25.27 -2.79 -10.10
CA TRP A 238 23.84 -2.90 -9.83
C TRP A 238 23.10 -3.91 -10.70
N LYS A 239 23.71 -4.40 -11.78
CA LYS A 239 23.08 -5.34 -12.70
C LYS A 239 23.88 -6.62 -12.95
N GLY A 240 25.15 -6.66 -12.58
CA GLY A 240 26.08 -7.76 -12.94
C GLY A 240 25.63 -9.15 -12.44
N GLY A 241 24.83 -9.21 -11.38
CA GLY A 241 24.25 -10.46 -10.89
C GLY A 241 23.07 -11.01 -11.70
N ILE A 242 22.40 -10.17 -12.49
CA ILE A 242 21.16 -10.53 -13.21
C ILE A 242 21.40 -11.65 -14.24
N PRO A 243 22.44 -11.61 -15.11
CA PRO A 243 22.64 -12.60 -16.14
C PRO A 243 22.71 -14.04 -15.60
N ALA A 244 23.32 -14.26 -14.44
CA ALA A 244 23.46 -15.58 -13.84
C ALA A 244 22.12 -16.19 -13.36
N LEU A 245 21.10 -15.36 -13.15
CA LEU A 245 19.81 -15.74 -12.58
C LEU A 245 18.64 -15.49 -13.56
N ALA A 246 18.92 -14.97 -14.75
CA ALA A 246 17.91 -14.43 -15.65
C ALA A 246 16.85 -15.45 -16.11
N ASP A 247 17.21 -16.73 -16.18
CA ASP A 247 16.28 -17.81 -16.56
C ASP A 247 15.63 -18.50 -15.33
N ARG A 248 16.07 -18.17 -14.12
CA ARG A 248 15.48 -18.74 -12.92
C ARG A 248 14.08 -18.15 -12.71
N LYS A 249 13.09 -19.02 -12.56
CA LYS A 249 11.71 -18.60 -12.26
C LYS A 249 11.66 -17.93 -10.90
N PHE A 250 10.88 -16.85 -10.81
CA PHE A 250 10.52 -16.24 -9.54
C PHE A 250 9.55 -17.15 -8.78
N SER A 251 9.52 -17.00 -7.46
CA SER A 251 8.61 -17.78 -6.62
C SER A 251 7.13 -17.51 -6.99
N TYR A 252 6.32 -18.55 -6.94
CA TYR A 252 4.87 -18.49 -7.20
C TYR A 252 4.43 -18.03 -8.60
N THR A 253 5.33 -18.04 -9.58
CA THR A 253 5.03 -17.63 -10.95
C THR A 253 5.86 -18.42 -11.94
N ASP A 254 5.42 -18.44 -13.20
CA ASP A 254 6.19 -19.00 -14.33
C ASP A 254 7.16 -18.00 -14.96
N PHE A 255 7.10 -16.74 -14.55
CA PHE A 255 8.03 -15.73 -15.03
C PHE A 255 9.45 -15.92 -14.50
N SER A 256 10.43 -15.72 -15.38
CA SER A 256 11.82 -15.42 -15.08
C SER A 256 12.11 -13.96 -15.49
N PHE A 257 13.31 -13.45 -15.24
CA PHE A 257 13.69 -12.12 -15.71
C PHE A 257 13.51 -11.96 -17.22
N HIS A 258 14.00 -12.92 -18.01
CA HIS A 258 13.86 -12.86 -19.48
C HIS A 258 12.40 -12.91 -19.93
N THR A 259 11.59 -13.78 -19.35
CA THR A 259 10.20 -13.94 -19.78
C THR A 259 9.30 -12.80 -19.33
N ILE A 260 9.55 -12.18 -18.16
CA ILE A 260 8.78 -11.00 -17.74
C ILE A 260 9.13 -9.76 -18.59
N VAL A 261 10.40 -9.61 -18.99
CA VAL A 261 10.81 -8.56 -19.94
C VAL A 261 10.13 -8.74 -21.28
N ALA A 262 10.17 -9.96 -21.85
CA ALA A 262 9.52 -10.26 -23.12
C ALA A 262 7.99 -10.03 -23.07
N SER A 263 7.33 -10.45 -21.97
CA SER A 263 5.89 -10.21 -21.78
C SER A 263 5.59 -8.71 -21.63
N THR A 264 6.45 -7.94 -20.94
CA THR A 264 6.30 -6.49 -20.82
C THR A 264 6.41 -5.78 -22.15
N ASP A 265 7.37 -6.19 -23.00
CA ASP A 265 7.53 -5.67 -24.37
C ASP A 265 6.29 -5.94 -25.23
N GLN A 266 5.76 -7.16 -25.20
CA GLN A 266 4.53 -7.52 -25.91
C GLN A 266 3.34 -6.67 -25.46
N ARG A 267 3.16 -6.45 -24.13
CA ARG A 267 2.10 -5.59 -23.61
C ARG A 267 2.30 -4.13 -24.04
N ALA A 268 3.55 -3.63 -24.05
CA ALA A 268 3.85 -2.27 -24.49
C ALA A 268 3.50 -2.09 -25.97
N ILE A 269 3.90 -3.03 -26.84
CA ILE A 269 3.54 -3.01 -28.25
C ILE A 269 2.01 -3.03 -28.45
N ALA A 270 1.31 -3.88 -27.72
CA ALA A 270 -0.15 -3.97 -27.78
C ALA A 270 -0.82 -2.66 -27.34
N LEU A 271 -0.35 -2.06 -26.24
CA LEU A 271 -0.88 -0.80 -25.71
C LEU A 271 -0.63 0.36 -26.68
N VAL A 272 0.59 0.48 -27.21
CA VAL A 272 0.93 1.51 -28.19
C VAL A 272 0.07 1.40 -29.45
N LYS A 273 -0.13 0.17 -29.99
CA LYS A 273 -1.03 -0.05 -31.13
C LYS A 273 -2.47 0.34 -30.81
N LYS A 274 -2.96 0.00 -29.62
CA LYS A 274 -4.32 0.32 -29.16
C LYS A 274 -4.55 1.84 -29.07
N THR A 275 -3.51 2.62 -28.75
CA THR A 275 -3.56 4.09 -28.64
C THR A 275 -3.23 4.82 -29.94
N GLY A 276 -3.14 4.11 -31.06
CA GLY A 276 -2.92 4.68 -32.39
C GLY A 276 -1.46 4.85 -32.79
N GLY A 277 -0.53 4.29 -32.03
CA GLY A 277 0.87 4.13 -32.43
C GLY A 277 1.07 2.90 -33.34
N ARG A 278 2.31 2.63 -33.74
CA ARG A 278 2.65 1.55 -34.67
C ARG A 278 4.09 1.06 -34.51
N VAL A 279 4.38 -0.09 -35.07
CA VAL A 279 5.75 -0.63 -35.20
C VAL A 279 6.26 -0.31 -36.61
N GLU A 280 7.45 0.28 -36.71
CA GLU A 280 8.16 0.56 -37.95
C GLU A 280 9.56 -0.03 -37.88
N GLY A 281 9.77 -1.19 -38.50
CA GLY A 281 11.02 -1.93 -38.39
C GLY A 281 11.30 -2.36 -36.97
N ASP A 282 12.41 -1.90 -36.42
CA ASP A 282 12.83 -2.11 -35.03
C ASP A 282 12.36 -0.98 -34.05
N LYS A 283 11.55 -0.04 -34.52
CA LYS A 283 11.10 1.13 -33.77
C LYS A 283 9.63 1.02 -33.41
N LEU A 284 9.32 1.41 -32.16
CA LEU A 284 7.96 1.58 -31.67
C LEU A 284 7.59 3.07 -31.73
N MET A 285 6.69 3.42 -32.65
CA MET A 285 6.23 4.81 -32.83
C MET A 285 5.05 5.07 -31.91
N VAL A 286 5.28 5.86 -30.87
CA VAL A 286 4.28 6.16 -29.83
C VAL A 286 3.59 7.47 -30.15
N LYS A 287 2.26 7.47 -30.11
CA LYS A 287 1.45 8.68 -30.01
C LYS A 287 1.31 9.01 -28.52
N THR A 288 2.16 9.91 -28.03
CA THR A 288 2.21 10.26 -26.62
C THR A 288 0.89 10.86 -26.13
N GLU A 289 0.61 10.62 -24.85
CA GLU A 289 -0.55 11.16 -24.14
C GLU A 289 -0.12 12.23 -23.14
N GLU A 290 -1.01 13.19 -22.88
CA GLU A 290 -0.89 14.08 -21.73
C GLU A 290 -1.47 13.39 -20.48
N PRO A 291 -0.82 13.51 -19.31
CA PRO A 291 -1.36 12.92 -18.09
C PRO A 291 -2.69 13.59 -17.71
N LYS A 292 -3.64 12.77 -17.25
CA LYS A 292 -4.94 13.24 -16.75
C LYS A 292 -5.26 12.54 -15.44
N ALA A 293 -5.36 13.33 -14.38
CA ALA A 293 -5.72 12.85 -13.07
C ALA A 293 -7.17 12.28 -13.04
N PRO A 294 -7.43 11.22 -12.26
CA PRO A 294 -8.77 10.74 -11.98
C PRO A 294 -9.54 11.72 -11.08
N ALA A 295 -10.81 11.39 -10.78
CA ALA A 295 -11.56 12.09 -9.75
C ALA A 295 -10.90 11.92 -8.38
N LEU A 296 -11.00 12.95 -7.55
CA LEU A 296 -10.45 12.94 -6.20
C LEU A 296 -11.25 11.98 -5.31
N GLU A 297 -10.54 11.08 -4.66
CA GLU A 297 -11.00 10.29 -3.51
C GLU A 297 -9.97 10.46 -2.40
N VAL A 298 -10.39 10.66 -1.16
CA VAL A 298 -9.48 10.86 -0.04
C VAL A 298 -9.90 10.01 1.16
N TRP A 299 -8.90 9.45 1.83
CA TRP A 299 -9.09 8.80 3.11
C TRP A 299 -9.41 9.82 4.21
N ASP A 300 -8.81 11.01 4.15
CA ASP A 300 -8.92 12.05 5.18
C ASP A 300 -10.37 12.52 5.40
N ASP A 301 -11.31 12.20 4.50
CA ASP A 301 -12.75 12.38 4.70
C ASP A 301 -13.28 11.57 5.89
N TYR A 302 -12.53 10.57 6.34
CA TYR A 302 -12.87 9.72 7.49
C TYR A 302 -12.19 10.17 8.80
N GLY A 303 -11.49 11.32 8.80
CA GLY A 303 -10.74 11.85 9.92
C GLY A 303 -9.28 11.39 9.95
N SER A 304 -8.49 12.01 10.82
CA SER A 304 -7.07 11.70 11.02
C SER A 304 -6.87 10.97 12.35
N PRO A 305 -5.82 10.11 12.48
CA PRO A 305 -5.45 9.51 13.75
C PRO A 305 -5.17 10.58 14.80
N ALA A 306 -5.86 10.53 15.92
CA ALA A 306 -5.77 11.53 17.00
C ALA A 306 -5.25 10.95 18.31
N GLU A 307 -5.53 9.68 18.58
CA GLU A 307 -5.16 9.01 19.82
C GLU A 307 -4.98 7.51 19.58
N ARG A 308 -4.01 6.90 20.26
CA ARG A 308 -3.81 5.45 20.32
C ARG A 308 -3.81 5.02 21.79
N VAL A 309 -4.67 4.04 22.12
CA VAL A 309 -4.93 3.58 23.49
C VAL A 309 -4.63 2.10 23.59
N GLY A 310 -3.54 1.75 24.27
CA GLY A 310 -3.12 0.37 24.47
C GLY A 310 -4.05 -0.44 25.36
N SER A 311 -4.00 -1.75 25.25
CA SER A 311 -4.89 -2.67 25.98
C SER A 311 -4.70 -2.70 27.50
N ALA A 312 -3.60 -2.12 28.04
CA ALA A 312 -3.38 -1.94 29.46
C ALA A 312 -4.01 -0.66 30.04
N ASP A 313 -4.45 0.26 29.18
CA ASP A 313 -5.12 1.50 29.62
C ASP A 313 -6.42 1.18 30.37
N PRO A 314 -6.69 1.82 31.55
CA PRO A 314 -7.86 1.54 32.39
C PRO A 314 -9.21 1.87 31.73
N ARG A 315 -9.23 2.56 30.60
CA ARG A 315 -10.44 2.78 29.80
C ARG A 315 -10.97 1.50 29.16
N TRP A 316 -10.09 0.52 28.93
CA TRP A 316 -10.51 -0.79 28.48
C TRP A 316 -11.20 -1.58 29.58
N GLN A 317 -12.33 -2.17 29.29
CA GLN A 317 -13.08 -3.06 30.15
C GLN A 317 -13.01 -4.49 29.59
N PHE A 318 -12.34 -5.36 30.34
CA PHE A 318 -12.23 -6.78 30.00
C PHE A 318 -13.07 -7.63 30.95
N GLN A 319 -13.91 -8.49 30.40
CA GLN A 319 -14.68 -9.48 31.17
C GLN A 319 -14.27 -10.88 30.71
N GLY A 320 -14.26 -11.85 31.64
CA GLY A 320 -13.72 -13.19 31.40
C GLY A 320 -12.22 -13.28 31.66
N ARG A 321 -11.61 -14.41 31.29
CA ARG A 321 -10.19 -14.68 31.53
C ARG A 321 -9.32 -14.24 30.36
N TRP A 322 -8.61 -13.15 30.53
CA TRP A 322 -7.63 -12.64 29.57
C TRP A 322 -6.21 -12.85 30.09
N LYS A 323 -5.32 -13.37 29.24
CA LYS A 323 -3.89 -13.46 29.50
C LYS A 323 -3.22 -12.26 28.83
N THR A 324 -2.20 -11.71 29.48
CA THR A 324 -1.40 -10.62 28.92
C THR A 324 -0.06 -11.16 28.43
N ASP A 325 0.30 -10.83 27.21
CA ASP A 325 1.65 -10.98 26.66
C ASP A 325 2.30 -9.59 26.65
N SER A 326 3.43 -9.46 27.32
CA SER A 326 4.17 -8.19 27.48
C SER A 326 5.44 -8.13 26.63
N LYS A 327 5.48 -8.83 25.50
CA LYS A 327 6.58 -8.69 24.56
C LYS A 327 6.55 -7.33 23.91
N LYS A 328 7.63 -6.55 24.08
CA LYS A 328 7.84 -5.29 23.34
C LYS A 328 7.72 -5.55 21.85
N GLN A 329 6.77 -4.90 21.20
CA GLN A 329 6.58 -5.10 19.77
C GLN A 329 7.04 -3.92 18.94
N ARG A 330 6.79 -2.67 19.29
CA ARG A 330 7.21 -1.52 18.45
C ARG A 330 7.14 -0.24 19.30
N GLY A 331 8.03 0.70 19.08
CA GLY A 331 8.02 1.98 19.78
C GLY A 331 6.83 2.88 19.41
N GLY A 332 6.53 3.86 20.26
CA GLY A 332 5.48 4.86 20.05
C GLY A 332 4.37 4.83 21.09
N PRO A 333 3.30 5.63 20.94
CA PRO A 333 2.14 5.61 21.82
C PRO A 333 1.35 4.29 21.70
N GLY A 334 0.58 3.98 22.72
CA GLY A 334 -0.02 2.67 22.95
C GLY A 334 0.83 1.89 23.94
N ASP A 335 0.49 0.65 24.20
CA ASP A 335 1.34 -0.23 24.97
C ASP A 335 1.79 -1.43 24.13
N ASP A 336 2.84 -2.10 24.57
CA ASP A 336 3.37 -3.29 23.91
C ASP A 336 2.70 -4.57 24.42
N HIS A 337 1.49 -4.46 24.97
CA HIS A 337 0.74 -5.57 25.53
C HIS A 337 -0.33 -6.06 24.56
N THR A 338 -0.42 -7.37 24.41
CA THR A 338 -1.55 -8.02 23.77
C THR A 338 -2.31 -8.81 24.82
N ARG A 339 -3.62 -8.63 24.89
CA ARG A 339 -4.49 -9.44 25.73
C ARG A 339 -5.14 -10.52 24.91
N TYR A 340 -4.96 -11.78 25.34
CA TYR A 340 -5.43 -12.96 24.63
C TYR A 340 -6.46 -13.73 25.41
N THR A 341 -7.45 -14.28 24.74
CA THR A 341 -8.37 -15.26 25.28
C THR A 341 -8.91 -16.19 24.20
N SER A 342 -9.39 -17.38 24.60
CA SER A 342 -10.20 -18.28 23.78
C SER A 342 -11.54 -18.57 24.48
N GLU A 343 -11.82 -17.91 25.58
CA GLU A 343 -13.01 -18.14 26.38
C GLU A 343 -14.26 -17.63 25.69
N LYS A 344 -15.22 -18.51 25.43
CA LYS A 344 -16.51 -18.12 24.86
C LYS A 344 -17.24 -17.13 25.77
N GLY A 345 -17.71 -16.02 25.20
CA GLY A 345 -18.42 -14.98 25.93
C GLY A 345 -17.50 -13.99 26.66
N ALA A 346 -16.17 -14.16 26.61
CA ALA A 346 -15.26 -13.13 27.10
C ALA A 346 -15.42 -11.84 26.24
N GLU A 347 -15.32 -10.69 26.89
CA GLU A 347 -15.57 -9.40 26.26
C GLU A 347 -14.39 -8.44 26.44
N ALA A 348 -14.17 -7.57 25.45
CA ALA A 348 -13.33 -6.38 25.51
C ALA A 348 -14.15 -5.19 25.03
N ALA A 349 -14.21 -4.12 25.81
CA ALA A 349 -14.96 -2.93 25.47
C ALA A 349 -14.17 -1.65 25.79
N ILE A 350 -14.32 -0.64 24.94
CA ILE A 350 -13.78 0.70 25.18
C ILE A 350 -14.71 1.77 24.62
N THR A 351 -14.83 2.88 25.35
CA THR A 351 -15.52 4.09 24.87
C THR A 351 -14.48 5.09 24.38
N PHE A 352 -14.69 5.63 23.20
CA PHE A 352 -13.84 6.66 22.58
C PHE A 352 -14.69 7.85 22.13
N GLU A 353 -14.04 8.97 21.84
CA GLU A 353 -14.68 10.18 21.28
C GLU A 353 -14.02 10.52 19.96
N GLY A 354 -14.77 10.43 18.86
CA GLY A 354 -14.22 10.64 17.52
C GLY A 354 -15.23 10.42 16.40
N THR A 355 -14.69 10.32 15.18
CA THR A 355 -15.44 10.03 13.93
C THR A 355 -15.13 8.66 13.35
N GLY A 356 -14.25 7.90 14.02
CA GLY A 356 -13.90 6.53 13.64
C GLY A 356 -12.92 5.91 14.61
N ALA A 357 -12.77 4.60 14.54
CA ALA A 357 -11.75 3.88 15.30
C ALA A 357 -11.33 2.57 14.60
N ILE A 358 -10.10 2.14 14.88
CA ILE A 358 -9.59 0.82 14.57
C ILE A 358 -9.21 0.14 15.89
N VAL A 359 -9.76 -1.04 16.17
CA VAL A 359 -9.23 -1.92 17.21
C VAL A 359 -8.21 -2.84 16.55
N THR A 360 -6.96 -2.76 17.01
CA THR A 360 -5.87 -3.59 16.52
C THR A 360 -5.69 -4.85 17.36
N GLY A 361 -5.14 -5.86 16.72
CA GLY A 361 -4.78 -7.13 17.34
C GLY A 361 -4.15 -8.07 16.33
N PRO A 362 -3.63 -9.22 16.78
CA PRO A 362 -3.00 -10.15 15.88
C PRO A 362 -4.02 -10.98 15.09
N TYR A 363 -3.70 -11.27 13.83
CA TYR A 363 -4.23 -12.44 13.15
C TYR A 363 -3.36 -13.64 13.51
N LEU A 364 -3.97 -14.72 13.99
CA LEU A 364 -3.29 -15.86 14.60
C LEU A 364 -3.49 -17.14 13.79
N SER A 365 -2.47 -17.99 13.72
CA SER A 365 -2.58 -19.31 13.10
C SER A 365 -3.59 -20.24 13.81
N ASN A 366 -3.89 -19.97 15.07
CA ASN A 366 -4.94 -20.60 15.86
C ASN A 366 -6.09 -19.61 16.18
N GLY A 367 -6.28 -18.60 15.33
CA GLY A 367 -7.26 -17.54 15.52
C GLY A 367 -8.70 -18.03 15.45
N GLY A 368 -9.56 -17.35 16.18
CA GLY A 368 -10.99 -17.64 16.27
C GLY A 368 -11.86 -16.49 15.77
N LYS A 369 -13.11 -16.51 16.19
CA LYS A 369 -14.14 -15.55 15.81
C LYS A 369 -14.57 -14.70 17.00
N LEU A 370 -14.94 -13.46 16.69
CA LEU A 370 -15.57 -12.53 17.63
C LEU A 370 -16.73 -11.78 16.96
N ASP A 371 -17.72 -11.39 17.74
CA ASP A 371 -18.78 -10.49 17.31
C ASP A 371 -18.43 -9.07 17.76
N ALA A 372 -18.49 -8.12 16.83
CA ALA A 372 -18.21 -6.72 17.08
C ALA A 372 -19.52 -5.91 17.18
N TYR A 373 -19.65 -5.11 18.22
CA TYR A 373 -20.76 -4.19 18.45
C TYR A 373 -20.26 -2.77 18.50
N LEU A 374 -20.99 -1.85 17.89
CA LEU A 374 -20.80 -0.42 17.98
C LEU A 374 -22.07 0.20 18.54
N ASP A 375 -21.98 0.92 19.68
CA ASP A 375 -23.13 1.55 20.34
C ASP A 375 -24.29 0.57 20.59
N GLY A 376 -23.94 -0.67 20.96
CA GLY A 376 -24.89 -1.76 21.22
C GLY A 376 -25.40 -2.49 19.98
N GLN A 377 -25.12 -2.00 18.76
CA GLN A 377 -25.55 -2.61 17.52
C GLN A 377 -24.50 -3.54 16.94
N LEU A 378 -24.90 -4.77 16.60
CA LEU A 378 -24.03 -5.77 15.99
C LEU A 378 -23.55 -5.30 14.61
N GLN A 379 -22.23 -5.22 14.46
CA GLN A 379 -21.53 -4.87 13.20
C GLN A 379 -21.12 -6.12 12.39
N GLY A 380 -21.36 -7.29 12.95
CA GLY A 380 -21.06 -8.59 12.35
C GLY A 380 -19.93 -9.33 13.04
N THR A 381 -19.71 -10.56 12.59
CA THR A 381 -18.64 -11.44 13.07
C THR A 381 -17.33 -11.14 12.35
N ARG A 382 -16.24 -11.13 13.10
CA ARG A 382 -14.87 -11.02 12.60
C ARG A 382 -14.14 -12.34 12.83
N ASP A 383 -13.33 -12.74 11.88
CA ASP A 383 -12.45 -13.88 11.94
C ASP A 383 -11.01 -13.34 12.03
N VAL A 384 -10.27 -13.70 13.07
CA VAL A 384 -8.87 -13.32 13.27
C VAL A 384 -7.91 -14.48 13.03
N TYR A 385 -8.34 -15.50 12.30
CA TYR A 385 -7.46 -16.52 11.80
C TYR A 385 -6.52 -15.92 10.74
N SER A 386 -5.22 -16.14 10.91
CA SER A 386 -4.25 -15.85 9.86
C SER A 386 -4.36 -16.94 8.78
N ASP A 387 -4.69 -16.57 7.56
CA ASP A 387 -4.71 -17.51 6.43
C ASP A 387 -3.29 -17.82 5.88
N GLU A 388 -2.28 -17.51 6.69
CA GLU A 388 -0.86 -17.72 6.46
C GLU A 388 -0.23 -18.52 7.61
N THR A 389 0.98 -19.00 7.42
CA THR A 389 1.70 -19.81 8.41
C THR A 389 2.19 -19.00 9.61
N GLU A 390 2.28 -17.69 9.49
CA GLU A 390 2.78 -16.77 10.51
C GLU A 390 1.66 -15.94 11.13
N ASN A 391 1.83 -15.60 12.41
CA ASN A 391 0.98 -14.61 13.06
C ASN A 391 1.33 -13.22 12.55
N LYS A 392 0.30 -12.40 12.30
CA LYS A 392 0.44 -10.98 11.94
C LYS A 392 -0.03 -10.13 13.11
N THR A 393 0.74 -9.14 13.52
CA THR A 393 0.44 -8.21 14.61
C THR A 393 0.05 -6.83 14.05
N GLY A 394 -0.65 -6.02 14.84
CA GLY A 394 -1.05 -4.68 14.43
C GLY A 394 -2.19 -4.63 13.41
N GLU A 395 -2.84 -5.75 13.14
CA GLU A 395 -3.91 -5.85 12.15
C GLU A 395 -5.25 -5.29 12.68
N ALA A 396 -6.11 -4.85 11.78
CA ALA A 396 -7.45 -4.38 12.13
C ALA A 396 -8.39 -5.54 12.48
N VAL A 397 -8.53 -5.84 13.76
CA VAL A 397 -9.52 -6.80 14.27
C VAL A 397 -10.94 -6.28 14.02
N TRP A 398 -11.14 -4.99 14.18
CA TRP A 398 -12.36 -4.28 13.87
C TRP A 398 -12.05 -2.82 13.52
N HIS A 399 -12.83 -2.23 12.62
CA HIS A 399 -12.75 -0.79 12.34
C HIS A 399 -14.11 -0.25 11.89
N ALA A 400 -14.30 1.05 12.11
CA ALA A 400 -15.40 1.85 11.55
C ALA A 400 -14.94 3.30 11.36
N PHE A 401 -15.35 3.92 10.26
CA PHE A 401 -15.07 5.31 9.90
C PHE A 401 -16.34 6.03 9.48
N GLY A 402 -16.29 7.36 9.43
CA GLY A 402 -17.44 8.20 9.04
C GLY A 402 -18.55 8.19 10.07
N LEU A 403 -18.22 7.95 11.34
CA LEU A 403 -19.19 8.04 12.44
C LEU A 403 -19.54 9.50 12.70
N LYS A 404 -20.72 9.73 13.27
CA LYS A 404 -21.07 11.07 13.75
C LYS A 404 -20.09 11.45 14.87
N SER A 405 -19.52 12.65 14.81
CA SER A 405 -18.61 13.12 15.87
C SER A 405 -19.27 13.03 17.24
N GLY A 406 -18.63 12.34 18.19
CA GLY A 406 -19.16 12.12 19.54
C GLY A 406 -18.57 10.89 20.23
N LYS A 407 -19.21 10.49 21.34
CA LYS A 407 -18.85 9.31 22.11
C LYS A 407 -19.45 8.05 21.48
N HIS A 408 -18.60 7.05 21.29
CA HIS A 408 -18.96 5.73 20.77
C HIS A 408 -18.36 4.65 21.66
N THR A 409 -19.03 3.51 21.74
CA THR A 409 -18.54 2.35 22.47
C THR A 409 -18.41 1.17 21.52
N VAL A 410 -17.18 0.66 21.35
CA VAL A 410 -16.95 -0.63 20.71
C VAL A 410 -16.88 -1.72 21.77
N ARG A 411 -17.58 -2.84 21.52
CA ARG A 411 -17.57 -4.05 22.34
C ARG A 411 -17.34 -5.26 21.46
N LEU A 412 -16.36 -6.06 21.80
CA LEU A 412 -15.95 -7.27 21.10
C LEU A 412 -16.27 -8.48 22.00
N VAL A 413 -17.02 -9.45 21.48
CA VAL A 413 -17.47 -10.65 22.20
C VAL A 413 -16.87 -11.88 21.55
N VAL A 414 -16.06 -12.61 22.28
CA VAL A 414 -15.37 -13.83 21.80
C VAL A 414 -16.36 -14.98 21.63
N ARG A 415 -16.42 -15.59 20.46
CA ARG A 415 -17.35 -16.67 20.18
C ARG A 415 -16.88 -18.04 20.70
N GLY A 416 -15.57 -18.19 20.94
CA GLY A 416 -14.97 -19.50 21.26
C GLY A 416 -15.04 -20.49 20.09
N GLU A 417 -15.20 -19.98 18.87
CA GLU A 417 -15.32 -20.76 17.64
C GLU A 417 -14.09 -20.54 16.77
N PRO A 418 -13.49 -21.58 16.18
CA PRO A 418 -12.40 -21.45 15.23
C PRO A 418 -12.82 -20.79 13.93
N GLY A 419 -11.88 -20.19 13.19
CA GLY A 419 -12.02 -19.91 11.77
C GLY A 419 -12.19 -21.21 10.96
N PRO A 420 -12.58 -21.14 9.67
CA PRO A 420 -12.94 -22.33 8.85
C PRO A 420 -11.87 -23.41 8.79
N VAL A 421 -10.57 -23.02 8.87
CA VAL A 421 -9.42 -23.94 8.81
C VAL A 421 -8.48 -23.77 10.01
N SER A 422 -8.89 -23.02 11.02
CA SER A 422 -8.11 -22.79 12.23
C SER A 422 -8.24 -23.97 13.20
N ALA A 423 -7.14 -24.35 13.85
CA ALA A 423 -7.13 -25.38 14.90
C ALA A 423 -7.51 -24.84 16.29
N GLY A 424 -7.78 -23.53 16.44
CA GLY A 424 -8.08 -22.90 17.72
C GLY A 424 -9.05 -21.73 17.60
N SER A 425 -9.36 -21.09 18.71
CA SER A 425 -10.30 -19.99 18.82
C SER A 425 -9.73 -18.76 19.55
N ALA A 426 -8.40 -18.59 19.49
CA ALA A 426 -7.72 -17.48 20.16
C ALA A 426 -8.09 -16.13 19.52
N VAL A 427 -8.27 -15.11 20.36
CA VAL A 427 -8.49 -13.71 19.99
C VAL A 427 -7.51 -12.86 20.77
N GLY A 428 -6.87 -11.90 20.11
CA GLY A 428 -5.95 -10.94 20.73
C GLY A 428 -6.42 -9.51 20.49
N ILE A 429 -6.22 -8.62 21.49
CA ILE A 429 -6.48 -7.18 21.43
C ILE A 429 -5.21 -6.45 21.87
N GLU A 430 -4.78 -5.47 21.05
CA GLU A 430 -3.57 -4.65 21.29
C GLU A 430 -3.95 -3.22 21.66
N ASP A 431 -4.50 -2.47 20.73
CA ASP A 431 -4.78 -1.05 20.87
C ASP A 431 -6.17 -0.69 20.31
N VAL A 432 -6.60 0.53 20.58
CA VAL A 432 -7.54 1.23 19.70
C VAL A 432 -6.90 2.51 19.18
N VAL A 433 -6.99 2.74 17.88
CA VAL A 433 -6.64 4.00 17.22
C VAL A 433 -7.93 4.77 16.99
N VAL A 434 -8.02 5.99 17.49
CA VAL A 434 -9.20 6.87 17.41
C VAL A 434 -8.94 7.94 16.35
N PHE A 435 -9.94 8.18 15.51
CA PHE A 435 -9.92 9.19 14.44
C PHE A 435 -10.83 10.38 14.80
N ARG A 436 -10.36 11.60 14.46
CA ARG A 436 -11.11 12.86 14.63
C ARG A 436 -10.99 13.75 13.42
#